data_72fbb2f138db75234c201ddb73a0b185
#
_entry.id   72fbb2f138db75234c201ddb73a0b185
#
_cell.length_a   1.000
_cell.length_b   1.000
_cell.length_c   1.000
_cell.angle_alpha   90.00
_cell.angle_beta   90.00
_cell.angle_gamma   90.00
#
_symmetry.space_group_name_H-M   'P 1'
#
loop_
_entity.id
_entity.type
_entity.pdbx_description
1 polymer ?
#
loop_
_entity_poly.entity_id
_entity_poly.type
_entity_poly.pdbx_seq_one_letter_code
_entity_poly.pdbx_strand_id
1 'polypeptide(L)'
;MIGAILCGGYGKRLKPLTDNVPKPLLEIKKDYTILDKQILQFKYAGVYRVVLLCGHLHEKIQERFGEKWNGVEISYLIEDEPRGTLYAINNLMENFDSDNYIIRNGDVVCDANIKEMIKQHKNKMLMYISPLISPYGIVELSEEKIVGFKEKPKINHYLNAGIYIISKDLKSIVSKCNEGAIEEISFPEISREGLMNHYEEDTFWQSVDSIKDLNKVRQEYIDREDKPWGFEK
;
A
#
# COMPACT_ATOMS: atom_id res chain seq x y z
N MET A 1 15.14 6.97 7.33
CA MET A 1 14.09 6.31 6.53
C MET A 1 13.08 7.33 6.07
N ILE A 2 12.64 7.23 4.84
CA ILE A 2 11.59 8.06 4.24
C ILE A 2 10.39 7.17 3.96
N GLY A 3 9.19 7.65 4.32
CA GLY A 3 7.92 7.05 3.90
C GLY A 3 7.51 7.54 2.52
N ALA A 4 6.91 6.69 1.70
CA ALA A 4 6.32 7.11 0.43
C ALA A 4 4.97 6.44 0.19
N ILE A 5 4.03 7.17 -0.42
CA ILE A 5 2.69 6.65 -0.71
C ILE A 5 2.37 6.90 -2.18
N LEU A 6 2.02 5.82 -2.89
CA LEU A 6 1.64 5.86 -4.31
C LEU A 6 0.21 6.39 -4.47
N CYS A 7 0.06 7.65 -4.83
CA CYS A 7 -1.22 8.37 -4.88
C CYS A 7 -1.67 8.77 -6.30
N GLY A 8 -0.96 8.35 -7.36
CA GLY A 8 -1.13 8.86 -8.73
C GLY A 8 -2.28 8.26 -9.55
N GLY A 9 -3.00 7.25 -9.04
CA GLY A 9 -4.00 6.51 -9.80
C GLY A 9 -5.32 7.25 -10.04
N TYR A 10 -5.93 7.05 -11.23
CA TYR A 10 -7.22 7.66 -11.63
C TYR A 10 -8.45 7.14 -10.86
N GLY A 11 -8.38 6.00 -10.20
CA GLY A 11 -9.50 5.42 -9.47
C GLY A 11 -10.73 5.06 -10.33
N LYS A 12 -10.58 4.79 -11.63
CA LYS A 12 -11.68 4.63 -12.62
C LYS A 12 -12.79 3.66 -12.20
N ARG A 13 -12.46 2.59 -11.44
CA ARG A 13 -13.41 1.58 -10.96
C ARG A 13 -14.30 2.06 -9.80
N LEU A 14 -13.95 3.19 -9.19
CA LEU A 14 -14.67 3.80 -8.06
C LEU A 14 -15.56 4.97 -8.47
N LYS A 15 -15.67 5.28 -9.76
CA LYS A 15 -16.59 6.29 -10.26
C LYS A 15 -18.04 5.98 -9.86
N PRO A 16 -18.86 6.99 -9.51
CA PRO A 16 -18.59 8.44 -9.61
C PRO A 16 -17.82 9.05 -8.41
N LEU A 17 -17.50 8.27 -7.36
CA LEU A 17 -16.86 8.78 -6.14
C LEU A 17 -15.51 9.46 -6.42
N THR A 18 -14.80 8.99 -7.45
CA THR A 18 -13.47 9.46 -7.84
C THR A 18 -13.48 10.46 -8.99
N ASP A 19 -14.63 10.98 -9.41
CA ASP A 19 -14.69 12.01 -10.46
C ASP A 19 -14.04 13.33 -10.00
N ASN A 20 -14.18 13.67 -8.72
CA ASN A 20 -13.69 14.91 -8.13
C ASN A 20 -12.86 14.69 -6.85
N VAL A 21 -12.61 13.45 -6.43
CA VAL A 21 -11.86 13.13 -5.23
C VAL A 21 -10.83 12.06 -5.59
N PRO A 22 -9.52 12.29 -5.36
CA PRO A 22 -8.53 11.26 -5.63
C PRO A 22 -8.75 10.06 -4.69
N LYS A 23 -8.55 8.84 -5.20
CA LYS A 23 -8.81 7.58 -4.48
C LYS A 23 -8.27 7.56 -3.04
N PRO A 24 -7.03 8.04 -2.75
CA PRO A 24 -6.51 8.05 -1.38
C PRO A 24 -7.26 8.98 -0.41
N LEU A 25 -8.03 9.95 -0.93
CA LEU A 25 -8.86 10.84 -0.12
C LEU A 25 -10.30 10.34 0.07
N LEU A 26 -10.63 9.12 -0.36
CA LEU A 26 -11.91 8.52 -0.02
C LEU A 26 -12.00 8.27 1.48
N GLU A 27 -13.09 8.75 2.08
CA GLU A 27 -13.34 8.60 3.51
C GLU A 27 -13.66 7.15 3.87
N ILE A 28 -12.96 6.64 4.87
CA ILE A 28 -13.22 5.35 5.52
C ILE A 28 -14.00 5.52 6.82
N LYS A 29 -13.98 6.71 7.41
CA LYS A 29 -14.83 7.19 8.50
C LYS A 29 -15.05 8.69 8.28
N LYS A 30 -16.01 9.31 8.96
CA LYS A 30 -16.27 10.76 8.87
C LYS A 30 -14.97 11.56 9.11
N ASP A 31 -14.64 12.43 8.20
CA ASP A 31 -13.45 13.31 8.22
C ASP A 31 -12.10 12.56 8.28
N TYR A 32 -12.08 11.25 7.97
CA TYR A 32 -10.91 10.38 8.05
C TYR A 32 -10.75 9.53 6.78
N THR A 33 -9.71 9.79 6.01
CA THR A 33 -9.47 9.18 4.70
C THR A 33 -8.50 8.01 4.76
N ILE A 34 -8.38 7.28 3.64
CA ILE A 34 -7.36 6.24 3.47
C ILE A 34 -5.97 6.83 3.73
N LEU A 35 -5.68 8.01 3.15
CA LEU A 35 -4.37 8.65 3.25
C LEU A 35 -4.06 9.15 4.65
N ASP A 36 -5.06 9.67 5.39
CA ASP A 36 -4.91 10.05 6.79
C ASP A 36 -4.41 8.87 7.63
N LYS A 37 -5.05 7.70 7.46
CA LYS A 37 -4.64 6.47 8.13
C LYS A 37 -3.21 6.09 7.79
N GLN A 38 -2.86 6.14 6.52
CA GLN A 38 -1.55 5.73 6.04
C GLN A 38 -0.42 6.60 6.59
N ILE A 39 -0.60 7.93 6.60
CA ILE A 39 0.37 8.88 7.15
C ILE A 39 0.50 8.69 8.66
N LEU A 40 -0.62 8.49 9.37
CA LEU A 40 -0.60 8.24 10.81
C LEU A 40 0.11 6.94 11.17
N GLN A 41 -0.08 5.85 10.40
CA GLN A 41 0.67 4.61 10.61
C GLN A 41 2.18 4.84 10.47
N PHE A 42 2.63 5.62 9.50
CA PHE A 42 4.03 6.00 9.37
C PHE A 42 4.53 6.80 10.58
N LYS A 43 3.77 7.81 11.01
CA LYS A 43 4.10 8.59 12.22
C LYS A 43 4.30 7.70 13.44
N TYR A 44 3.37 6.76 13.71
CA TYR A 44 3.47 5.84 14.86
C TYR A 44 4.64 4.85 14.75
N ALA A 45 5.04 4.54 13.53
CA ALA A 45 6.24 3.75 13.28
C ALA A 45 7.55 4.55 13.42
N GLY A 46 7.47 5.87 13.69
CA GLY A 46 8.63 6.74 13.81
C GLY A 46 9.12 7.31 12.48
N VAL A 47 8.29 7.25 11.42
CA VAL A 47 8.59 7.81 10.10
C VAL A 47 7.89 9.18 9.99
N TYR A 48 8.66 10.25 10.10
CA TYR A 48 8.16 11.64 10.16
C TYR A 48 8.39 12.43 8.87
N ARG A 49 8.99 11.83 7.86
CA ARG A 49 9.16 12.40 6.52
C ARG A 49 8.47 11.52 5.52
N VAL A 50 7.43 12.04 4.87
CA VAL A 50 6.60 11.30 3.92
C VAL A 50 6.55 12.02 2.58
N VAL A 51 6.80 11.29 1.50
CA VAL A 51 6.68 11.78 0.12
C VAL A 51 5.43 11.18 -0.50
N LEU A 52 4.52 12.03 -0.95
CA LEU A 52 3.32 11.61 -1.67
C LEU A 52 3.63 11.62 -3.18
N LEU A 53 3.58 10.43 -3.79
CA LEU A 53 3.83 10.21 -5.22
C LEU A 53 2.49 10.38 -5.94
N CYS A 54 2.23 11.61 -6.38
CA CYS A 54 0.93 12.08 -6.83
C CYS A 54 0.84 12.16 -8.35
N GLY A 55 -0.39 12.16 -8.86
CA GLY A 55 -0.74 12.39 -10.26
C GLY A 55 -2.09 13.08 -10.35
N HIS A 56 -3.10 12.40 -10.84
CA HIS A 56 -4.46 12.93 -11.02
C HIS A 56 -5.05 13.52 -9.72
N LEU A 57 -5.57 14.74 -9.77
CA LEU A 57 -6.16 15.51 -8.66
C LEU A 57 -5.20 15.72 -7.46
N HIS A 58 -3.90 15.86 -7.73
CA HIS A 58 -2.88 16.07 -6.70
C HIS A 58 -3.12 17.35 -5.88
N GLU A 59 -3.72 18.39 -6.47
CA GLU A 59 -4.01 19.67 -5.82
C GLU A 59 -4.89 19.46 -4.57
N LYS A 60 -5.85 18.52 -4.63
CA LYS A 60 -6.72 18.18 -3.49
C LYS A 60 -5.97 17.50 -2.34
N ILE A 61 -4.94 16.73 -2.68
CA ILE A 61 -4.06 16.11 -1.69
C ILE A 61 -3.20 17.18 -1.04
N GLN A 62 -2.64 18.11 -1.83
CA GLN A 62 -1.84 19.23 -1.34
C GLN A 62 -2.67 20.18 -0.46
N GLU A 63 -3.91 20.47 -0.86
CA GLU A 63 -4.85 21.29 -0.08
C GLU A 63 -5.14 20.68 1.31
N ARG A 64 -5.30 19.35 1.40
CA ARG A 64 -5.59 18.66 2.66
C ARG A 64 -4.39 18.58 3.60
N PHE A 65 -3.21 18.31 3.09
CA PHE A 65 -2.05 17.96 3.95
C PHE A 65 -1.01 19.07 4.05
N GLY A 66 -0.91 19.98 3.08
CA GLY A 66 0.14 21.01 3.05
C GLY A 66 1.54 20.41 3.12
N GLU A 67 2.49 21.15 3.63
CA GLU A 67 3.88 20.71 3.81
C GLU A 67 4.12 20.01 5.16
N LYS A 68 3.14 20.09 6.08
CA LYS A 68 3.21 19.46 7.40
C LYS A 68 1.82 19.12 7.91
N TRP A 69 1.63 17.86 8.27
CA TRP A 69 0.36 17.37 8.80
C TRP A 69 0.56 16.45 10.01
N ASN A 70 -0.10 16.76 11.12
CA ASN A 70 0.00 16.02 12.38
C ASN A 70 1.44 15.77 12.87
N GLY A 71 2.37 16.68 12.59
CA GLY A 71 3.78 16.55 12.96
C GLY A 71 4.63 15.75 11.99
N VAL A 72 4.07 15.32 10.85
CA VAL A 72 4.76 14.67 9.74
C VAL A 72 5.09 15.71 8.67
N GLU A 73 6.32 15.73 8.18
CA GLU A 73 6.74 16.54 7.03
C GLU A 73 6.26 15.85 5.76
N ILE A 74 5.54 16.59 4.91
CA ILE A 74 4.96 16.08 3.67
C ILE A 74 5.65 16.76 2.49
N SER A 75 6.16 15.95 1.58
CA SER A 75 6.69 16.38 0.29
C SER A 75 5.90 15.72 -0.84
N TYR A 76 5.98 16.28 -2.04
CA TYR A 76 5.21 15.82 -3.19
C TYR A 76 6.13 15.59 -4.38
N LEU A 77 5.95 14.48 -5.07
CA LEU A 77 6.42 14.24 -6.43
C LEU A 77 5.20 14.08 -7.32
N ILE A 78 5.07 14.97 -8.29
CA ILE A 78 3.89 15.06 -9.14
C ILE A 78 4.24 14.53 -10.53
N GLU A 79 3.42 13.63 -11.05
CA GLU A 79 3.49 13.12 -12.42
C GLU A 79 2.34 13.72 -13.23
N ASP A 80 2.65 14.34 -14.38
CA ASP A 80 1.64 14.87 -15.30
C ASP A 80 0.87 13.73 -15.96
N GLU A 81 1.54 12.61 -16.26
CA GLU A 81 0.97 11.41 -16.83
C GLU A 81 1.44 10.16 -16.07
N PRO A 82 0.57 9.16 -15.85
CA PRO A 82 0.95 7.93 -15.16
C PRO A 82 1.97 7.11 -15.97
N ARG A 83 3.16 6.93 -15.42
CA ARG A 83 4.25 6.12 -15.99
C ARG A 83 4.46 4.80 -15.27
N GLY A 84 3.65 4.52 -14.28
CA GLY A 84 3.68 3.30 -13.49
C GLY A 84 4.44 3.40 -12.17
N THR A 85 4.26 2.38 -11.33
CA THR A 85 4.84 2.34 -9.96
C THR A 85 6.36 2.37 -9.96
N LEU A 86 6.99 1.81 -11.00
CA LEU A 86 8.44 1.79 -11.14
C LEU A 86 9.01 3.20 -11.34
N TYR A 87 8.39 3.99 -12.23
CA TYR A 87 8.79 5.39 -12.44
C TYR A 87 8.67 6.21 -11.16
N ALA A 88 7.53 6.10 -10.48
CA ALA A 88 7.28 6.85 -9.24
C ALA A 88 8.34 6.54 -8.17
N ILE A 89 8.73 5.27 -8.03
CA ILE A 89 9.76 4.84 -7.07
C ILE A 89 11.16 5.28 -7.50
N ASN A 90 11.49 5.22 -8.79
CA ASN A 90 12.76 5.76 -9.30
C ASN A 90 12.87 7.26 -9.03
N ASN A 91 11.83 8.02 -9.35
CA ASN A 91 11.76 9.46 -9.11
C ASN A 91 11.92 9.79 -7.61
N LEU A 92 11.32 8.98 -6.72
CA LEU A 92 11.53 9.09 -5.28
C LEU A 92 13.01 8.91 -4.91
N MET A 93 13.67 7.85 -5.40
CA MET A 93 15.04 7.51 -5.07
C MET A 93 16.08 8.47 -5.71
N GLU A 94 15.68 9.21 -6.74
CA GLU A 94 16.50 10.24 -7.37
C GLU A 94 16.47 11.56 -6.61
N ASN A 95 15.29 11.95 -6.10
CA ASN A 95 15.08 13.27 -5.49
C ASN A 95 15.22 13.28 -3.96
N PHE A 96 15.13 12.13 -3.30
CA PHE A 96 15.18 12.03 -1.84
C PHE A 96 16.21 10.98 -1.41
N ASP A 97 17.33 11.42 -0.80
CA ASP A 97 18.33 10.48 -0.30
C ASP A 97 17.92 9.87 1.04
N SER A 98 17.94 8.56 1.12
CA SER A 98 17.70 7.77 2.33
C SER A 98 18.30 6.38 2.19
N ASP A 99 18.81 5.80 3.27
CA ASP A 99 19.31 4.42 3.26
C ASP A 99 18.20 3.40 2.98
N ASN A 100 16.97 3.70 3.43
CA ASN A 100 15.81 2.85 3.22
C ASN A 100 14.56 3.71 2.98
N TYR A 101 13.70 3.21 2.12
CA TYR A 101 12.39 3.78 1.81
C TYR A 101 11.32 2.78 2.22
N ILE A 102 10.31 3.23 2.97
CA ILE A 102 9.09 2.45 3.18
C ILE A 102 7.99 2.97 2.27
N ILE A 103 7.60 2.16 1.32
CA ILE A 103 6.69 2.50 0.23
C ILE A 103 5.41 1.73 0.40
N ARG A 104 4.28 2.37 0.14
CA ARG A 104 2.99 1.69 0.15
C ARG A 104 2.06 2.15 -0.94
N ASN A 105 1.17 1.24 -1.34
CA ASN A 105 0.11 1.53 -2.27
C ASN A 105 -0.95 2.41 -1.59
N GLY A 106 -1.33 3.53 -2.21
CA GLY A 106 -2.27 4.51 -1.66
C GLY A 106 -3.72 4.05 -1.59
N ASP A 107 -4.03 2.87 -2.11
CA ASP A 107 -5.36 2.25 -2.11
C ASP A 107 -5.50 1.09 -1.12
N VAL A 108 -4.47 0.78 -0.36
CA VAL A 108 -4.49 -0.30 0.63
C VAL A 108 -4.80 0.23 2.02
N VAL A 109 -5.82 -0.34 2.63
CA VAL A 109 -6.16 -0.14 4.04
C VAL A 109 -5.82 -1.42 4.80
N CYS A 110 -4.91 -1.31 5.76
CA CYS A 110 -4.53 -2.44 6.62
C CYS A 110 -4.12 -1.99 8.01
N ASP A 111 -4.06 -2.94 8.93
CA ASP A 111 -3.63 -2.72 10.32
C ASP A 111 -2.23 -3.30 10.59
N ALA A 112 -1.43 -3.49 9.56
CA ALA A 112 -0.06 -3.97 9.68
C ALA A 112 0.79 -3.11 10.64
N ASN A 113 1.55 -3.77 11.51
CA ASN A 113 2.46 -3.11 12.44
C ASN A 113 3.73 -2.65 11.73
N ILE A 114 3.68 -1.45 11.16
CA ILE A 114 4.79 -0.85 10.40
C ILE A 114 6.07 -0.74 11.25
N LYS A 115 5.93 -0.44 12.55
CA LYS A 115 7.08 -0.35 13.46
C LYS A 115 7.79 -1.69 13.61
N GLU A 116 7.04 -2.78 13.72
CA GLU A 116 7.60 -4.12 13.79
C GLU A 116 8.18 -4.56 12.46
N MET A 117 7.51 -4.24 11.35
CA MET A 117 8.04 -4.48 10.01
C MET A 117 9.41 -3.79 9.80
N ILE A 118 9.58 -2.53 10.26
CA ILE A 118 10.85 -1.82 10.21
C ILE A 118 11.93 -2.53 11.02
N LYS A 119 11.62 -3.04 12.21
CA LYS A 119 12.58 -3.78 13.04
C LYS A 119 13.03 -5.10 12.40
N GLN A 120 12.12 -5.77 11.67
CA GLN A 120 12.41 -7.04 11.01
C GLN A 120 13.15 -6.87 9.67
N HIS A 121 13.26 -5.66 9.15
CA HIS A 121 14.01 -5.38 7.93
C HIS A 121 15.53 -5.62 8.13
N LYS A 122 16.04 -6.70 7.54
CA LYS A 122 17.44 -7.13 7.66
C LYS A 122 18.14 -7.33 6.32
N ASN A 123 17.38 -7.32 5.23
CA ASN A 123 17.88 -7.55 3.87
C ASN A 123 17.65 -6.31 3.01
N LYS A 124 17.88 -6.42 1.72
CA LYS A 124 17.73 -5.31 0.78
C LYS A 124 16.28 -4.91 0.56
N MET A 125 15.37 -5.88 0.61
CA MET A 125 13.92 -5.64 0.50
C MET A 125 13.13 -6.48 1.52
N LEU A 126 12.09 -5.87 2.09
CA LEU A 126 11.07 -6.56 2.89
C LEU A 126 9.69 -6.22 2.33
N MET A 127 8.90 -7.25 2.00
CA MET A 127 7.53 -7.10 1.49
C MET A 127 6.54 -7.55 2.55
N TYR A 128 5.50 -6.73 2.81
CA TYR A 128 4.34 -7.19 3.56
C TYR A 128 3.51 -8.12 2.70
N ILE A 129 3.21 -9.29 3.22
CA ILE A 129 2.36 -10.30 2.60
C ILE A 129 1.13 -10.57 3.46
N SER A 130 0.01 -10.88 2.81
CA SER A 130 -1.24 -11.27 3.47
C SER A 130 -1.73 -12.60 2.90
N PRO A 131 -2.37 -13.46 3.71
CA PRO A 131 -2.96 -14.71 3.20
C PRO A 131 -3.97 -14.43 2.08
N LEU A 132 -3.89 -15.19 1.01
CA LEU A 132 -4.85 -15.11 -0.09
C LEU A 132 -6.16 -15.79 0.29
N ILE A 133 -7.23 -15.00 0.39
CA ILE A 133 -8.59 -15.51 0.59
C ILE A 133 -9.26 -15.65 -0.78
N SER A 134 -9.78 -16.84 -1.10
CA SER A 134 -10.56 -17.00 -2.32
C SER A 134 -11.79 -16.09 -2.30
N PRO A 135 -12.08 -15.34 -3.38
CA PRO A 135 -13.33 -14.60 -3.47
C PRO A 135 -14.55 -15.51 -3.75
N TYR A 136 -14.31 -16.81 -4.01
CA TYR A 136 -15.29 -17.80 -4.37
C TYR A 136 -15.22 -19.03 -3.47
N GLY A 137 -16.30 -19.85 -3.50
CA GLY A 137 -16.26 -21.19 -2.96
C GLY A 137 -15.26 -22.08 -3.72
N ILE A 138 -14.54 -22.92 -3.01
CA ILE A 138 -13.63 -23.90 -3.58
C ILE A 138 -14.22 -25.29 -3.42
N VAL A 139 -14.16 -26.08 -4.51
CA VAL A 139 -14.66 -27.45 -4.54
C VAL A 139 -13.51 -28.45 -4.62
N GLU A 140 -13.65 -29.58 -3.93
CA GLU A 140 -12.79 -30.73 -4.05
C GLU A 140 -13.49 -31.78 -4.92
N LEU A 141 -12.78 -32.29 -5.92
CA LEU A 141 -13.33 -33.23 -6.90
C LEU A 141 -12.75 -34.64 -6.67
N SER A 142 -13.62 -35.67 -6.81
CA SER A 142 -13.19 -37.08 -6.96
C SER A 142 -13.99 -37.66 -8.11
N GLU A 143 -13.28 -38.00 -9.18
CA GLU A 143 -13.89 -38.43 -10.46
C GLU A 143 -14.89 -37.36 -10.94
N GLU A 144 -16.16 -37.71 -11.13
CA GLU A 144 -17.25 -36.84 -11.58
C GLU A 144 -18.02 -36.17 -10.41
N LYS A 145 -17.61 -36.40 -9.14
CA LYS A 145 -18.34 -35.95 -7.96
C LYS A 145 -17.62 -34.82 -7.24
N ILE A 146 -18.39 -33.86 -6.73
CA ILE A 146 -17.90 -32.91 -5.74
C ILE A 146 -17.93 -33.61 -4.38
N VAL A 147 -16.76 -33.79 -3.75
CA VAL A 147 -16.59 -34.44 -2.46
C VAL A 147 -16.30 -33.47 -1.31
N GLY A 148 -16.02 -32.19 -1.61
CA GLY A 148 -15.82 -31.15 -0.61
C GLY A 148 -16.20 -29.77 -1.15
N PHE A 149 -16.63 -28.89 -0.23
CA PHE A 149 -16.94 -27.49 -0.53
C PHE A 149 -16.50 -26.60 0.64
N LYS A 150 -15.78 -25.52 0.32
CA LYS A 150 -15.36 -24.52 1.31
C LYS A 150 -15.67 -23.12 0.76
N GLU A 151 -16.51 -22.35 1.44
CA GLU A 151 -16.84 -20.97 1.05
C GLU A 151 -15.71 -20.02 1.46
N LYS A 152 -15.17 -19.32 0.46
CA LYS A 152 -14.12 -18.28 0.60
C LYS A 152 -12.97 -18.68 1.56
N PRO A 153 -12.34 -19.85 1.35
CA PRO A 153 -11.29 -20.29 2.26
C PRO A 153 -10.01 -19.45 2.08
N LYS A 154 -9.20 -19.40 3.15
CA LYS A 154 -7.77 -19.07 3.00
C LYS A 154 -7.13 -20.18 2.18
N ILE A 155 -6.44 -19.83 1.09
CA ILE A 155 -5.66 -20.76 0.27
C ILE A 155 -4.20 -20.69 0.68
N ASN A 156 -3.45 -21.78 0.44
CA ASN A 156 -2.04 -21.87 0.81
C ASN A 156 -1.14 -21.06 -0.13
N HIS A 157 -1.48 -19.78 -0.28
CA HIS A 157 -0.72 -18.78 -1.03
C HIS A 157 -0.87 -17.43 -0.34
N TYR A 158 0.10 -16.55 -0.61
CA TYR A 158 0.12 -15.20 -0.11
C TYR A 158 0.03 -14.21 -1.27
N LEU A 159 -0.57 -13.08 -1.00
CA LEU A 159 -0.58 -11.94 -1.93
C LEU A 159 0.42 -10.88 -1.48
N ASN A 160 0.92 -10.12 -2.44
CA ASN A 160 1.61 -8.88 -2.21
C ASN A 160 0.63 -7.88 -1.58
N ALA A 161 0.88 -7.49 -0.34
CA ALA A 161 -0.04 -6.66 0.43
C ALA A 161 0.20 -5.14 0.24
N GLY A 162 1.09 -4.75 -0.68
CA GLY A 162 1.25 -3.36 -1.10
C GLY A 162 2.02 -2.48 -0.11
N ILE A 163 2.89 -3.05 0.74
CA ILE A 163 3.82 -2.31 1.58
C ILE A 163 5.21 -2.93 1.45
N TYR A 164 6.22 -2.08 1.20
CA TYR A 164 7.59 -2.51 0.93
C TYR A 164 8.58 -1.67 1.71
N ILE A 165 9.64 -2.27 2.25
CA ILE A 165 10.84 -1.55 2.64
C ILE A 165 11.91 -1.88 1.62
N ILE A 166 12.46 -0.87 0.96
CA ILE A 166 13.46 -1.00 -0.12
C ILE A 166 14.71 -0.23 0.29
N SER A 167 15.86 -0.92 0.33
CA SER A 167 17.15 -0.31 0.53
C SER A 167 17.59 0.48 -0.71
N LYS A 168 18.30 1.59 -0.52
CA LYS A 168 18.94 2.36 -1.62
C LYS A 168 19.89 1.51 -2.48
N ASP A 169 20.42 0.43 -1.93
CA ASP A 169 21.33 -0.46 -2.65
C ASP A 169 20.64 -1.17 -3.83
N LEU A 170 19.31 -1.24 -3.82
CA LEU A 170 18.52 -1.78 -4.94
C LEU A 170 18.26 -0.77 -6.05
N LYS A 171 18.76 0.47 -5.92
CA LYS A 171 18.54 1.52 -6.93
C LYS A 171 19.00 1.07 -8.32
N SER A 172 20.12 0.34 -8.42
CA SER A 172 20.63 -0.16 -9.71
C SER A 172 19.70 -1.17 -10.39
N ILE A 173 18.90 -1.92 -9.63
CA ILE A 173 17.88 -2.84 -10.18
C ILE A 173 16.61 -2.08 -10.52
N VAL A 174 16.15 -1.21 -9.61
CA VAL A 174 14.92 -0.44 -9.79
C VAL A 174 15.05 0.55 -10.95
N SER A 175 16.23 1.13 -11.19
CA SER A 175 16.45 2.10 -12.27
C SER A 175 16.77 1.51 -13.65
N LYS A 176 16.72 0.18 -13.81
CA LYS A 176 16.95 -0.46 -15.15
C LYS A 176 15.91 -0.07 -16.17
N CYS A 177 14.70 0.23 -15.73
CA CYS A 177 13.61 0.73 -16.58
C CYS A 177 13.01 1.98 -15.93
N ASN A 178 12.50 2.88 -16.78
CA ASN A 178 11.94 4.15 -16.34
C ASN A 178 10.40 4.18 -16.36
N GLU A 179 9.74 3.08 -16.72
CA GLU A 179 8.29 2.99 -16.84
C GLU A 179 7.80 1.57 -16.52
N GLY A 180 6.53 1.46 -16.15
CA GLY A 180 5.86 0.19 -15.90
C GLY A 180 5.64 -0.12 -14.41
N ALA A 181 5.20 -1.34 -14.15
CA ALA A 181 4.93 -1.82 -12.80
C ALA A 181 6.20 -2.43 -12.18
N ILE A 182 6.56 -1.97 -10.98
CA ILE A 182 7.72 -2.52 -10.25
C ILE A 182 7.52 -4.01 -9.95
N GLU A 183 6.28 -4.42 -9.77
CA GLU A 183 5.86 -5.79 -9.52
C GLU A 183 6.19 -6.75 -10.67
N GLU A 184 6.16 -6.23 -11.90
CA GLU A 184 6.42 -7.02 -13.10
C GLU A 184 7.89 -6.98 -13.53
N ILE A 185 8.59 -5.90 -13.24
CA ILE A 185 9.93 -5.62 -13.75
C ILE A 185 11.01 -5.92 -12.71
N SER A 186 10.98 -5.26 -11.56
CA SER A 186 12.08 -5.33 -10.57
C SER A 186 11.87 -6.42 -9.52
N PHE A 187 10.64 -6.67 -9.05
CA PHE A 187 10.41 -7.68 -8.00
C PHE A 187 10.81 -9.10 -8.42
N PRO A 188 10.55 -9.56 -9.66
CA PRO A 188 11.03 -10.88 -10.09
C PRO A 188 12.56 -11.02 -10.08
N GLU A 189 13.29 -9.95 -10.41
CA GLU A 189 14.75 -9.96 -10.37
C GLU A 189 15.26 -9.96 -8.92
N ILE A 190 14.77 -9.02 -8.08
CA ILE A 190 15.14 -8.93 -6.66
C ILE A 190 14.88 -10.25 -5.92
N SER A 191 13.74 -10.90 -6.22
CA SER A 191 13.39 -12.20 -5.64
C SER A 191 14.34 -13.31 -6.10
N ARG A 192 14.68 -13.37 -7.40
CA ARG A 192 15.58 -14.37 -7.97
C ARG A 192 16.99 -14.26 -7.40
N GLU A 193 17.43 -13.07 -7.07
CA GLU A 193 18.73 -12.80 -6.43
C GLU A 193 18.72 -13.07 -4.92
N GLY A 194 17.59 -13.48 -4.33
CA GLY A 194 17.48 -13.76 -2.89
C GLY A 194 17.55 -12.51 -2.02
N LEU A 195 17.25 -11.32 -2.58
CA LEU A 195 17.36 -10.02 -1.90
C LEU A 195 16.03 -9.57 -1.28
N MET A 196 14.97 -10.38 -1.39
CA MET A 196 13.64 -10.07 -0.89
C MET A 196 13.23 -11.02 0.23
N ASN A 197 12.88 -10.47 1.39
CA ASN A 197 12.25 -11.18 2.50
C ASN A 197 10.77 -10.78 2.61
N HIS A 198 10.03 -11.48 3.46
CA HIS A 198 8.64 -11.14 3.75
C HIS A 198 8.42 -10.79 5.21
N TYR A 199 7.39 -9.99 5.45
CA TYR A 199 6.75 -9.75 6.73
C TYR A 199 5.30 -10.20 6.64
N GLU A 200 4.87 -11.06 7.56
CA GLU A 200 3.51 -11.58 7.63
C GLU A 200 2.87 -11.19 8.95
N GLU A 201 1.63 -10.73 8.91
CA GLU A 201 0.82 -10.47 10.09
C GLU A 201 -0.66 -10.75 9.76
N ASP A 202 -1.35 -11.51 10.61
CA ASP A 202 -2.78 -11.80 10.43
C ASP A 202 -3.62 -10.64 10.99
N THR A 203 -3.73 -9.59 10.21
CA THR A 203 -4.50 -8.39 10.55
C THR A 203 -5.46 -8.02 9.43
N PHE A 204 -6.32 -7.03 9.67
CA PHE A 204 -7.19 -6.51 8.61
C PHE A 204 -6.36 -5.98 7.45
N TRP A 205 -6.70 -6.43 6.25
CA TRP A 205 -6.14 -5.98 4.99
C TRP A 205 -7.24 -5.91 3.91
N GLN A 206 -7.28 -4.80 3.17
CA GLN A 206 -8.19 -4.61 2.04
C GLN A 206 -7.62 -3.62 1.03
N SER A 207 -7.50 -4.03 -0.24
CA SER A 207 -7.36 -3.10 -1.37
C SER A 207 -8.73 -2.52 -1.71
N VAL A 208 -8.81 -1.20 -1.85
CA VAL A 208 -10.06 -0.48 -2.14
C VAL A 208 -10.17 -0.28 -3.65
N ASP A 209 -10.62 -1.27 -4.39
CA ASP A 209 -10.70 -1.23 -5.85
C ASP A 209 -12.13 -1.02 -6.38
N SER A 210 -13.12 -1.19 -5.53
CA SER A 210 -14.53 -1.03 -5.86
C SER A 210 -15.28 -0.36 -4.70
N ILE A 211 -16.50 0.11 -4.97
CA ILE A 211 -17.42 0.64 -3.93
C ILE A 211 -17.69 -0.43 -2.86
N LYS A 212 -17.75 -1.70 -3.24
CA LYS A 212 -17.94 -2.81 -2.30
C LYS A 212 -16.76 -2.93 -1.33
N ASP A 213 -15.53 -2.77 -1.83
CA ASP A 213 -14.32 -2.81 -0.99
C ASP A 213 -14.29 -1.62 -0.02
N LEU A 214 -14.62 -0.42 -0.51
CA LEU A 214 -14.72 0.77 0.32
C LEU A 214 -15.77 0.59 1.44
N ASN A 215 -16.93 0.03 1.12
CA ASN A 215 -17.97 -0.22 2.11
C ASN A 215 -17.53 -1.28 3.13
N LYS A 216 -16.78 -2.30 2.71
CA LYS A 216 -16.18 -3.28 3.64
C LYS A 216 -15.20 -2.60 4.61
N VAL A 217 -14.35 -1.71 4.10
CA VAL A 217 -13.45 -0.92 4.95
C VAL A 217 -14.25 -0.03 5.93
N ARG A 218 -15.24 0.70 5.44
CA ARG A 218 -16.10 1.54 6.29
C ARG A 218 -16.77 0.75 7.40
N GLN A 219 -17.31 -0.43 7.09
CA GLN A 219 -17.93 -1.31 8.09
C GLN A 219 -16.93 -1.76 9.13
N GLU A 220 -15.71 -2.09 8.74
CA GLU A 220 -14.63 -2.47 9.65
C GLU A 220 -14.24 -1.35 10.62
N TYR A 221 -14.33 -0.08 10.17
CA TYR A 221 -13.92 1.08 10.96
C TYR A 221 -15.09 1.80 11.68
N ILE A 222 -16.37 1.46 11.39
CA ILE A 222 -17.53 2.15 11.94
C ILE A 222 -17.61 2.02 13.46
N ASP A 223 -17.30 0.84 13.97
CA ASP A 223 -17.40 0.48 15.40
C ASP A 223 -16.07 0.63 16.14
N ARG A 224 -15.01 1.02 15.45
CA ARG A 224 -13.71 1.25 16.09
C ARG A 224 -13.68 2.66 16.68
N GLU A 225 -13.95 2.73 17.98
CA GLU A 225 -13.80 3.97 18.74
C GLU A 225 -12.32 4.36 18.79
N ASP A 226 -12.02 5.58 18.35
CA ASP A 226 -10.87 6.42 18.68
C ASP A 226 -9.43 5.96 18.37
N LYS A 227 -9.21 4.82 17.73
CA LYS A 227 -7.85 4.42 17.33
C LYS A 227 -7.73 4.21 15.82
N PRO A 228 -7.48 5.28 15.06
CA PRO A 228 -7.40 5.21 13.59
C PRO A 228 -6.26 4.33 13.06
N TRP A 229 -5.41 3.81 13.93
CA TRP A 229 -4.19 3.06 13.59
C TRP A 229 -4.12 1.63 14.13
N GLY A 230 -5.08 1.16 14.90
CA GLY A 230 -5.18 -0.26 15.31
C GLY A 230 -4.12 -0.78 16.29
N PHE A 231 -3.25 0.06 16.89
CA PHE A 231 -2.02 -0.38 17.54
C PHE A 231 -1.87 -0.10 19.03
N GLU A 232 -2.93 -0.13 19.80
CA GLU A 232 -2.79 -0.33 21.23
C GLU A 232 -3.55 -1.58 21.62
N LYS A 233 -2.85 -2.68 21.71
CA LYS A 233 -3.11 -3.72 22.68
C LYS A 233 -2.26 -3.47 23.89
#